data_86a935bc36d6390983226534b0105816
#
_entry.id   86a935bc36d6390983226534b0105816
#
_cell.length_a   1.000
_cell.length_b   1.000
_cell.length_c   1.000
_cell.angle_alpha   90.00
_cell.angle_beta   90.00
_cell.angle_gamma   90.00
#
_symmetry.space_group_name_H-M   'P 1'
#
loop_
_entity.id
_entity.type
_entity.pdbx_description
1 polymer ?
#
loop_
_entity_poly.entity_id
_entity_poly.type
_entity_poly.pdbx_seq_one_letter_code
_entity_poly.pdbx_strand_id
1 'polypeptide(L)'
;SRRQRQMCIRDSAWATKGVALAVRAKLWVYAASKLFNGEYKEALSITNPDGQRLFPDKDPGKWEKAVSALKDFMTFAEDENNYELLENEENPSQALYDLFQTYNREIIWATAANTWGGMDGDAFDRRCTPRSEQNGMGCTGVTQELVDAFYMNDGYPVQETSFLKQSTLYTTEGTDTYKEKVVTSNNKKVSDAKNVSNRFMNREPRFYNTVFFQNRRWHVSNNVTQFHKGSPNELSGTIYTLTGYMLYKSCLLYTSDAADD
;
A
#
# COMPACT_ATOMS: atom_id res chain seq x y z
N SER A 1 21.12 25.64 0.11
CA SER A 1 21.40 26.18 -1.21
C SER A 1 20.11 26.20 -2.05
N ARG A 2 20.05 27.07 -3.08
CA ARG A 2 18.90 27.19 -3.99
C ARG A 2 18.51 25.84 -4.69
N ARG A 3 19.42 24.91 -4.87
CA ARG A 3 19.18 23.57 -5.45
C ARG A 3 18.39 22.64 -4.53
N GLN A 4 18.54 22.75 -3.22
CA GLN A 4 17.79 21.92 -2.27
C GLN A 4 16.32 22.35 -2.09
N ARG A 5 15.96 23.60 -2.44
CA ARG A 5 14.57 24.05 -2.44
C ARG A 5 13.80 23.69 -3.71
N GLN A 6 14.45 23.15 -4.73
CA GLN A 6 13.83 22.75 -6.01
C GLN A 6 13.43 21.27 -6.07
N MET A 7 13.70 20.48 -5.04
CA MET A 7 13.03 19.18 -4.83
C MET A 7 11.65 19.37 -4.17
N CYS A 8 11.01 20.50 -4.44
CA CYS A 8 9.66 20.77 -4.03
C CYS A 8 8.68 19.90 -4.83
N ILE A 9 7.50 19.67 -4.25
CA ILE A 9 6.26 19.08 -4.76
C ILE A 9 6.08 19.17 -6.30
N ARG A 10 6.61 20.24 -6.93
CA ARG A 10 6.60 20.46 -8.37
C ARG A 10 7.38 19.42 -9.16
N ASP A 11 8.53 18.96 -8.66
CA ASP A 11 9.43 18.09 -9.41
C ASP A 11 9.00 16.61 -9.35
N SER A 12 8.35 16.19 -8.26
CA SER A 12 7.83 14.82 -8.14
C SER A 12 6.62 14.54 -9.05
N ALA A 13 5.96 15.58 -9.57
CA ALA A 13 4.85 15.45 -10.51
C ALA A 13 5.29 15.47 -11.98
N TRP A 14 6.54 15.85 -12.28
CA TRP A 14 7.07 15.92 -13.63
C TRP A 14 7.93 14.70 -13.96
N ALA A 15 8.07 14.42 -15.24
CA ALA A 15 8.97 13.35 -15.73
C ALA A 15 10.43 13.76 -15.58
N THR A 16 10.99 13.56 -14.38
CA THR A 16 12.40 13.86 -14.07
C THR A 16 13.34 12.76 -14.56
N LYS A 17 14.66 13.00 -14.51
CA LYS A 17 15.67 11.97 -14.78
C LYS A 17 15.47 10.73 -13.89
N GLY A 18 15.18 10.93 -12.59
CA GLY A 18 14.91 9.83 -11.65
C GLY A 18 13.71 9.00 -12.05
N VAL A 19 12.60 9.64 -12.44
CA VAL A 19 11.42 8.94 -12.97
C VAL A 19 11.76 8.13 -14.22
N ALA A 20 12.50 8.69 -15.17
CA ALA A 20 12.88 7.99 -16.39
C ALA A 20 13.77 6.75 -16.10
N LEU A 21 14.72 6.87 -15.19
CA LEU A 21 15.59 5.77 -14.76
C LEU A 21 14.78 4.68 -14.03
N ALA A 22 13.89 5.06 -13.12
CA ALA A 22 13.04 4.12 -12.38
C ALA A 22 12.07 3.36 -13.31
N VAL A 23 11.43 4.06 -14.25
CA VAL A 23 10.54 3.44 -15.26
C VAL A 23 11.32 2.49 -16.15
N ARG A 24 12.52 2.89 -16.64
CA ARG A 24 13.39 2.01 -17.42
C ARG A 24 13.77 0.74 -16.66
N ALA A 25 14.16 0.86 -15.40
CA ALA A 25 14.48 -0.29 -14.56
C ALA A 25 13.27 -1.23 -14.40
N LYS A 26 12.11 -0.68 -14.06
CA LYS A 26 10.86 -1.43 -13.93
C LYS A 26 10.48 -2.16 -15.23
N LEU A 27 10.58 -1.49 -16.38
CA LEU A 27 10.29 -2.10 -17.68
C LEU A 27 11.20 -3.29 -17.97
N TRP A 28 12.50 -3.21 -17.70
CA TRP A 28 13.41 -4.32 -17.90
C TRP A 28 13.15 -5.49 -16.97
N VAL A 29 12.78 -5.24 -15.70
CA VAL A 29 12.37 -6.31 -14.76
C VAL A 29 11.12 -7.03 -15.28
N TYR A 30 10.11 -6.31 -15.75
CA TYR A 30 8.92 -6.93 -16.36
C TYR A 30 9.28 -7.71 -17.63
N ALA A 31 10.07 -7.12 -18.53
CA ALA A 31 10.50 -7.77 -19.77
C ALA A 31 11.32 -9.03 -19.55
N ALA A 32 12.06 -9.11 -18.45
CA ALA A 32 12.85 -10.28 -18.04
C ALA A 32 12.04 -11.34 -17.30
N SER A 33 10.85 -10.98 -16.76
CA SER A 33 10.02 -11.89 -15.97
C SER A 33 9.51 -13.07 -16.81
N LYS A 34 9.22 -14.18 -16.16
CA LYS A 34 8.72 -15.41 -16.81
C LYS A 34 7.49 -15.17 -17.69
N LEU A 35 6.61 -14.26 -17.27
CA LEU A 35 5.39 -13.93 -18.00
C LEU A 35 5.68 -13.33 -19.39
N PHE A 36 6.68 -12.42 -19.46
CA PHE A 36 6.97 -11.65 -20.69
C PHE A 36 8.22 -12.12 -21.43
N ASN A 37 8.95 -13.09 -20.91
CA ASN A 37 10.21 -13.57 -21.48
C ASN A 37 10.14 -15.01 -21.99
N GLY A 38 9.05 -15.38 -22.63
CA GLY A 38 8.94 -16.63 -23.37
C GLY A 38 8.81 -17.92 -22.50
N GLU A 39 8.55 -17.79 -21.20
CA GLU A 39 8.35 -18.95 -20.31
C GLU A 39 6.86 -19.26 -20.05
N TYR A 40 5.95 -18.36 -20.41
CA TYR A 40 4.51 -18.58 -20.32
C TYR A 40 4.01 -19.30 -21.57
N LYS A 41 3.93 -20.62 -21.49
CA LYS A 41 3.69 -21.50 -22.67
C LYS A 41 2.39 -21.22 -23.39
N GLU A 42 1.34 -20.90 -22.68
CA GLU A 42 0.01 -20.61 -23.22
C GLU A 42 0.00 -19.36 -24.09
N ALA A 43 0.86 -18.39 -23.78
CA ALA A 43 0.98 -17.15 -24.52
C ALA A 43 1.84 -17.28 -25.79
N LEU A 44 2.68 -18.30 -25.91
CA LEU A 44 3.57 -18.45 -27.07
C LEU A 44 2.85 -18.72 -28.37
N SER A 45 1.62 -19.22 -28.33
CA SER A 45 0.76 -19.45 -29.50
C SER A 45 -0.06 -18.23 -29.91
N ILE A 46 -0.07 -17.16 -29.10
CA ILE A 46 -0.88 -15.97 -29.38
C ILE A 46 -0.20 -15.13 -30.46
N THR A 47 -0.92 -14.92 -31.55
CA THR A 47 -0.45 -14.14 -32.70
C THR A 47 -1.42 -13.01 -33.04
N ASN A 48 -0.89 -11.94 -33.60
CA ASN A 48 -1.68 -10.91 -34.25
C ASN A 48 -2.35 -11.46 -35.56
N PRO A 49 -3.34 -10.75 -36.13
CA PRO A 49 -3.92 -11.12 -37.41
C PRO A 49 -2.93 -11.22 -38.59
N ASP A 50 -1.79 -10.54 -38.50
CA ASP A 50 -0.68 -10.60 -39.45
C ASP A 50 0.27 -11.81 -39.23
N GLY A 51 -0.02 -12.66 -38.26
CA GLY A 51 0.78 -13.83 -37.93
C GLY A 51 2.00 -13.57 -37.02
N GLN A 52 2.25 -12.31 -36.64
CA GLN A 52 3.33 -12.01 -35.70
C GLN A 52 2.98 -12.45 -34.27
N ARG A 53 3.90 -13.11 -33.60
CA ARG A 53 3.75 -13.54 -32.21
C ARG A 53 3.77 -12.33 -31.28
N LEU A 54 2.86 -12.31 -30.30
CA LEU A 54 2.80 -11.24 -29.28
C LEU A 54 3.91 -11.37 -28.24
N PHE A 55 4.32 -12.62 -27.94
CA PHE A 55 5.35 -12.87 -26.93
C PHE A 55 6.63 -13.38 -27.60
N PRO A 56 7.80 -12.83 -27.23
CA PRO A 56 9.09 -13.24 -27.78
C PRO A 56 9.50 -14.61 -27.24
N ASP A 57 10.54 -15.19 -27.85
CA ASP A 57 11.26 -16.30 -27.29
C ASP A 57 12.06 -15.87 -26.04
N LYS A 58 12.44 -16.84 -25.21
CA LYS A 58 13.24 -16.60 -24.00
C LYS A 58 14.59 -15.96 -24.37
N ASP A 59 14.88 -14.82 -23.80
CA ASP A 59 16.17 -14.13 -23.87
C ASP A 59 16.77 -14.00 -22.46
N PRO A 60 17.76 -14.82 -22.07
CA PRO A 60 18.41 -14.75 -20.77
C PRO A 60 19.14 -13.42 -20.52
N GLY A 61 19.58 -12.73 -21.59
CA GLY A 61 20.24 -11.43 -21.49
C GLY A 61 19.36 -10.29 -20.99
N LYS A 62 18.04 -10.48 -20.92
CA LYS A 62 17.11 -9.45 -20.36
C LYS A 62 17.34 -9.22 -18.88
N TRP A 63 17.72 -10.24 -18.11
CA TRP A 63 18.06 -10.07 -16.70
C TRP A 63 19.32 -9.22 -16.49
N GLU A 64 20.32 -9.36 -17.35
CA GLU A 64 21.53 -8.49 -17.30
C GLU A 64 21.17 -7.03 -17.58
N LYS A 65 20.28 -6.79 -18.56
CA LYS A 65 19.76 -5.45 -18.85
C LYS A 65 18.94 -4.88 -17.69
N ALA A 66 18.15 -5.72 -17.02
CA ALA A 66 17.40 -5.31 -15.83
C ALA A 66 18.34 -4.92 -14.69
N VAL A 67 19.36 -5.74 -14.41
CA VAL A 67 20.38 -5.43 -13.38
C VAL A 67 21.13 -4.15 -13.70
N SER A 68 21.54 -3.95 -14.97
CA SER A 68 22.21 -2.71 -15.38
C SER A 68 21.32 -1.49 -15.18
N ALA A 69 20.06 -1.56 -15.58
CA ALA A 69 19.12 -0.45 -15.43
C ALA A 69 18.82 -0.13 -13.94
N LEU A 70 18.73 -1.15 -13.09
CA LEU A 70 18.58 -0.97 -11.64
C LEU A 70 19.83 -0.32 -11.02
N LYS A 71 21.03 -0.75 -11.41
CA LYS A 71 22.28 -0.13 -10.93
C LYS A 71 22.38 1.34 -11.32
N ASP A 72 22.01 1.68 -12.56
CA ASP A 72 22.00 3.08 -13.01
C ASP A 72 21.05 3.94 -12.17
N PHE A 73 19.87 3.39 -11.81
CA PHE A 73 18.93 4.09 -10.93
C PHE A 73 19.49 4.21 -9.52
N MET A 74 20.04 3.14 -8.94
CA MET A 74 20.62 3.16 -7.58
C MET A 74 21.78 4.15 -7.48
N THR A 75 22.69 4.15 -8.45
CA THR A 75 23.79 5.14 -8.49
C THR A 75 23.23 6.57 -8.50
N PHE A 76 22.22 6.85 -9.32
CA PHE A 76 21.60 8.17 -9.34
C PHE A 76 20.89 8.52 -8.01
N ALA A 77 20.25 7.53 -7.37
CA ALA A 77 19.56 7.74 -6.09
C ALA A 77 20.57 8.09 -4.97
N GLU A 78 21.72 7.42 -4.94
CA GLU A 78 22.73 7.53 -3.88
C GLU A 78 23.66 8.74 -4.07
N ASP A 79 24.12 9.02 -5.31
CA ASP A 79 25.18 9.99 -5.63
C ASP A 79 24.89 11.42 -5.14
N GLU A 80 23.66 11.87 -5.18
CA GLU A 80 23.28 13.23 -4.77
C GLU A 80 22.25 13.23 -3.62
N ASN A 81 22.08 12.10 -2.93
CA ASN A 81 21.00 11.91 -1.98
C ASN A 81 19.64 12.29 -2.60
N ASN A 82 19.41 11.90 -3.86
CA ASN A 82 18.16 12.24 -4.56
C ASN A 82 16.96 11.50 -3.98
N TYR A 83 17.16 10.22 -3.61
CA TYR A 83 16.13 9.37 -3.02
C TYR A 83 16.70 8.60 -1.83
N GLU A 84 15.84 8.33 -0.85
CA GLU A 84 16.16 7.49 0.31
C GLU A 84 14.88 6.85 0.84
N LEU A 85 15.00 5.71 1.51
CA LEU A 85 13.87 5.08 2.20
C LEU A 85 13.46 5.93 3.40
N LEU A 86 12.16 6.08 3.61
CA LEU A 86 11.62 6.72 4.80
C LEU A 86 11.60 5.70 5.94
N GLU A 87 12.60 5.74 6.79
CA GLU A 87 12.77 4.79 7.88
C GLU A 87 12.47 5.42 9.24
N ASN A 88 11.87 4.63 10.12
CA ASN A 88 11.70 4.92 11.53
C ASN A 88 11.86 3.60 12.29
N GLU A 89 13.07 3.29 12.74
CA GLU A 89 13.37 2.03 13.42
C GLU A 89 12.57 1.83 14.70
N GLU A 90 12.28 2.90 15.44
CA GLU A 90 11.51 2.84 16.68
C GLU A 90 10.02 2.58 16.41
N ASN A 91 9.48 3.10 15.32
CA ASN A 91 8.09 2.94 14.92
C ASN A 91 7.91 2.77 13.41
N PRO A 92 8.16 1.57 12.85
CA PRO A 92 7.99 1.32 11.42
C PRO A 92 6.55 1.55 10.91
N SER A 93 5.54 1.41 11.77
CA SER A 93 4.16 1.71 11.39
C SER A 93 3.95 3.20 11.13
N GLN A 94 4.63 4.07 11.88
CA GLN A 94 4.60 5.51 11.65
C GLN A 94 5.28 5.88 10.33
N ALA A 95 6.46 5.32 10.03
CA ALA A 95 7.13 5.55 8.75
C ALA A 95 6.22 5.18 7.56
N LEU A 96 5.58 4.02 7.62
CA LEU A 96 4.64 3.59 6.58
C LEU A 96 3.40 4.49 6.48
N TYR A 97 2.92 5.03 7.58
CA TYR A 97 1.82 6.00 7.59
C TYR A 97 2.27 7.30 6.91
N ASP A 98 3.39 7.87 7.35
CA ASP A 98 3.91 9.15 6.87
C ASP A 98 4.31 9.11 5.39
N LEU A 99 4.78 7.95 4.91
CA LEU A 99 5.14 7.71 3.51
C LEU A 99 4.02 8.12 2.53
N PHE A 100 2.76 7.88 2.91
CA PHE A 100 1.60 8.17 2.06
C PHE A 100 0.89 9.48 2.41
N GLN A 101 1.29 10.16 3.49
CA GLN A 101 0.64 11.40 3.94
C GLN A 101 1.38 12.65 3.50
N THR A 102 2.68 12.55 3.26
CA THR A 102 3.53 13.70 2.93
C THR A 102 4.46 13.38 1.76
N TYR A 103 4.81 14.40 1.00
CA TYR A 103 5.89 14.26 0.03
C TYR A 103 7.22 14.08 0.75
N ASN A 104 7.91 13.01 0.43
CA ASN A 104 9.19 12.64 1.04
C ASN A 104 10.15 12.08 -0.01
N ARG A 105 11.39 11.76 0.39
CA ARG A 105 12.45 11.34 -0.53
C ARG A 105 12.33 9.90 -1.04
N GLU A 106 11.42 9.10 -0.52
CA GLU A 106 11.11 7.77 -1.06
C GLU A 106 10.18 7.85 -2.29
N ILE A 107 9.43 8.96 -2.44
CA ILE A 107 8.49 9.13 -3.55
C ILE A 107 9.22 9.54 -4.81
N ILE A 108 9.30 8.64 -5.79
CA ILE A 108 9.94 8.88 -7.08
C ILE A 108 9.02 9.67 -8.01
N TRP A 109 7.73 9.32 -8.03
CA TRP A 109 6.75 9.97 -8.90
C TRP A 109 5.37 9.95 -8.23
N ALA A 110 4.77 11.12 -8.13
CA ALA A 110 3.42 11.28 -7.59
C ALA A 110 2.58 12.19 -8.49
N THR A 111 1.27 12.07 -8.38
CA THR A 111 0.32 12.93 -9.09
C THR A 111 0.19 14.27 -8.37
N ALA A 112 0.43 15.39 -9.06
CA ALA A 112 0.29 16.73 -8.48
C ALA A 112 -1.16 17.16 -8.28
N ALA A 113 -2.07 16.67 -9.13
CA ALA A 113 -3.49 16.97 -9.03
C ALA A 113 -4.23 15.80 -8.40
N ASN A 114 -4.92 16.06 -7.29
CA ASN A 114 -5.70 15.05 -6.62
C ASN A 114 -7.17 15.12 -7.06
N THR A 115 -7.49 14.47 -8.17
CA THR A 115 -8.88 14.26 -8.61
C THR A 115 -9.48 12.97 -8.06
N TRP A 116 -8.70 12.16 -7.37
CA TRP A 116 -9.08 10.83 -6.85
C TRP A 116 -9.41 10.85 -5.36
N GLY A 117 -8.88 11.82 -4.63
CA GLY A 117 -9.08 11.98 -3.20
C GLY A 117 -10.28 12.87 -2.87
N GLY A 118 -10.54 13.00 -1.57
CA GLY A 118 -11.62 13.81 -1.02
C GLY A 118 -12.82 12.97 -0.55
N MET A 119 -13.80 13.68 -0.01
CA MET A 119 -14.98 13.08 0.61
C MET A 119 -16.28 13.35 -0.16
N ASP A 120 -16.17 13.86 -1.39
CA ASP A 120 -17.32 14.19 -2.22
C ASP A 120 -17.51 13.17 -3.35
N GLY A 121 -18.76 12.96 -3.75
CA GLY A 121 -19.11 12.07 -4.84
C GLY A 121 -18.58 10.64 -4.65
N ASP A 122 -17.92 10.14 -5.68
CA ASP A 122 -17.32 8.79 -5.72
C ASP A 122 -15.81 8.79 -5.43
N ALA A 123 -15.31 9.80 -4.72
CA ALA A 123 -13.89 9.93 -4.41
C ALA A 123 -13.33 8.70 -3.66
N PHE A 124 -12.07 8.39 -3.92
CA PHE A 124 -11.43 7.18 -3.41
C PHE A 124 -11.35 7.16 -1.88
N ASP A 125 -11.04 8.29 -1.25
CA ASP A 125 -10.96 8.38 0.22
C ASP A 125 -12.30 8.09 0.88
N ARG A 126 -13.39 8.60 0.30
CA ARG A 126 -14.73 8.31 0.74
C ARG A 126 -15.07 6.82 0.68
N ARG A 127 -14.62 6.13 -0.38
CA ARG A 127 -14.80 4.67 -0.53
C ARG A 127 -14.01 3.86 0.50
N CYS A 128 -12.87 4.39 0.95
CA CYS A 128 -12.02 3.78 1.97
C CYS A 128 -12.37 4.21 3.40
N THR A 129 -13.29 5.16 3.59
CA THR A 129 -13.75 5.62 4.91
C THR A 129 -14.93 4.76 5.38
N PRO A 130 -14.97 4.30 6.65
CA PRO A 130 -16.09 3.53 7.18
C PRO A 130 -17.41 4.26 6.99
N ARG A 131 -18.47 3.53 6.68
CA ARG A 131 -19.81 4.09 6.52
C ARG A 131 -20.35 4.71 7.80
N SER A 132 -19.88 4.26 8.96
CA SER A 132 -20.20 4.85 10.27
C SER A 132 -19.61 6.24 10.48
N GLU A 133 -18.68 6.66 9.63
CA GLU A 133 -18.05 7.97 9.68
C GLU A 133 -18.75 8.95 8.72
N GLN A 134 -18.58 10.25 8.97
CA GLN A 134 -19.20 11.28 8.15
C GLN A 134 -18.80 11.14 6.67
N ASN A 135 -19.78 11.08 5.79
CA ASN A 135 -19.63 10.91 4.34
C ASN A 135 -18.94 9.61 3.89
N GLY A 136 -18.64 8.66 4.78
CA GLY A 136 -18.01 7.39 4.43
C GLY A 136 -18.92 6.49 3.59
N MET A 137 -18.34 5.73 2.66
CA MET A 137 -19.02 4.70 1.88
C MET A 137 -18.65 3.29 2.33
N GLY A 138 -17.40 3.07 2.78
CA GLY A 138 -16.92 1.79 3.31
C GLY A 138 -16.99 0.64 2.32
N CYS A 139 -16.78 0.89 1.01
CA CYS A 139 -16.98 -0.11 -0.04
C CYS A 139 -15.70 -0.65 -0.67
N THR A 140 -14.54 -0.10 -0.33
CA THR A 140 -13.26 -0.63 -0.80
C THR A 140 -12.73 -1.64 0.20
N GLY A 141 -12.96 -2.92 -0.07
CA GLY A 141 -12.51 -4.03 0.76
C GLY A 141 -11.19 -4.63 0.28
N VAL A 142 -10.56 -5.41 1.15
CA VAL A 142 -9.43 -6.28 0.81
C VAL A 142 -9.87 -7.74 0.87
N THR A 143 -9.26 -8.61 0.07
CA THR A 143 -9.61 -10.04 0.07
C THR A 143 -8.99 -10.76 1.26
N GLN A 144 -9.53 -11.93 1.61
CA GLN A 144 -8.97 -12.77 2.67
C GLN A 144 -7.55 -13.24 2.29
N GLU A 145 -7.31 -13.54 1.01
CA GLU A 145 -5.99 -13.94 0.50
C GLU A 145 -4.94 -12.85 0.75
N LEU A 146 -5.32 -11.57 0.56
CA LEU A 146 -4.41 -10.47 0.87
C LEU A 146 -4.15 -10.36 2.38
N VAL A 147 -5.20 -10.54 3.22
CA VAL A 147 -5.07 -10.54 4.69
C VAL A 147 -4.12 -11.64 5.15
N ASP A 148 -4.22 -12.84 4.54
CA ASP A 148 -3.41 -14.01 4.90
C ASP A 148 -1.99 -13.94 4.31
N ALA A 149 -1.77 -13.17 3.24
CA ALA A 149 -0.45 -12.96 2.63
C ALA A 149 0.50 -12.12 3.48
N PHE A 150 -0.01 -11.30 4.41
CA PHE A 150 0.83 -10.57 5.36
C PHE A 150 1.44 -11.52 6.39
N TYR A 151 2.71 -11.29 6.71
CA TYR A 151 3.45 -12.09 7.69
C TYR A 151 3.14 -11.66 9.12
N MET A 152 3.57 -12.51 10.05
CA MET A 152 3.64 -12.19 11.47
C MET A 152 4.90 -11.36 11.75
N ASN A 153 4.97 -10.74 12.91
CA ASN A 153 6.11 -9.90 13.30
C ASN A 153 7.42 -10.66 13.54
N ASP A 154 7.35 -12.01 13.58
CA ASP A 154 8.51 -12.90 13.62
C ASP A 154 9.01 -13.28 12.21
N GLY A 155 8.40 -12.75 11.15
CA GLY A 155 8.78 -13.01 9.77
C GLY A 155 8.25 -14.32 9.18
N TYR A 156 7.40 -15.06 9.90
CA TYR A 156 6.77 -16.27 9.39
C TYR A 156 5.35 -16.01 8.87
N PRO A 157 4.85 -16.81 7.90
CA PRO A 157 3.50 -16.67 7.37
C PRO A 157 2.44 -17.16 8.38
N VAL A 158 1.19 -16.76 8.16
CA VAL A 158 0.03 -17.27 8.93
C VAL A 158 -0.37 -18.69 8.55
N GLN A 159 0.10 -19.17 7.40
CA GLN A 159 -0.12 -20.51 6.91
C GLN A 159 1.21 -21.15 6.50
N GLU A 160 1.36 -22.44 6.72
CA GLU A 160 2.55 -23.16 6.28
C GLU A 160 2.68 -23.13 4.76
N THR A 161 3.89 -22.91 4.28
CA THR A 161 4.24 -22.93 2.85
C THR A 161 5.24 -24.05 2.57
N SER A 162 5.57 -24.27 1.30
CA SER A 162 6.53 -25.33 0.91
C SER A 162 7.96 -25.11 1.45
N PHE A 163 8.28 -23.91 1.92
CA PHE A 163 9.63 -23.54 2.40
C PHE A 163 9.65 -22.79 3.74
N LEU A 164 8.49 -22.38 4.26
CA LEU A 164 8.38 -21.71 5.55
C LEU A 164 7.31 -22.36 6.41
N LYS A 165 7.59 -22.56 7.69
CA LYS A 165 6.62 -23.02 8.67
C LYS A 165 5.69 -21.87 9.07
N GLN A 166 4.47 -22.23 9.46
CA GLN A 166 3.52 -21.29 10.04
C GLN A 166 4.08 -20.68 11.32
N SER A 167 3.84 -19.40 11.54
CA SER A 167 4.17 -18.72 12.79
C SER A 167 3.43 -19.31 13.99
N THR A 168 4.12 -19.49 15.09
CA THR A 168 3.51 -19.90 16.37
C THR A 168 2.76 -18.75 17.06
N LEU A 169 2.93 -17.50 16.59
CA LEU A 169 2.23 -16.33 17.12
C LEU A 169 0.81 -16.18 16.56
N TYR A 170 0.49 -16.90 15.48
CA TYR A 170 -0.81 -16.81 14.85
C TYR A 170 -1.83 -17.70 15.54
N THR A 171 -2.96 -17.12 15.92
CA THR A 171 -4.16 -17.83 16.38
C THR A 171 -5.42 -17.13 15.93
N THR A 172 -6.47 -17.88 15.68
CA THR A 172 -7.81 -17.35 15.39
C THR A 172 -8.72 -17.31 16.62
N GLU A 173 -8.26 -17.90 17.74
CA GLU A 173 -9.04 -18.01 18.97
C GLU A 173 -8.85 -16.79 19.87
N GLY A 174 -9.96 -16.34 20.45
CA GLY A 174 -9.95 -15.27 21.45
C GLY A 174 -9.82 -13.86 20.88
N THR A 175 -9.81 -12.91 21.80
CA THR A 175 -9.69 -11.47 21.53
C THR A 175 -8.75 -10.82 22.53
N ASP A 176 -8.12 -9.72 22.12
CA ASP A 176 -7.23 -8.92 22.98
C ASP A 176 -7.38 -7.43 22.68
N THR A 177 -6.61 -6.62 23.38
CA THR A 177 -6.52 -5.18 23.16
C THR A 177 -5.44 -4.87 22.15
N TYR A 178 -5.85 -4.37 20.97
CA TYR A 178 -4.93 -3.87 19.96
C TYR A 178 -4.43 -2.48 20.35
N LYS A 179 -3.12 -2.32 20.49
CA LYS A 179 -2.46 -1.06 20.79
C LYS A 179 -2.08 -0.36 19.49
N GLU A 180 -2.75 0.76 19.19
CA GLU A 180 -2.43 1.55 18.02
C GLU A 180 -1.07 2.25 18.18
N LYS A 181 -0.23 2.13 17.16
CA LYS A 181 1.14 2.69 17.17
C LYS A 181 1.27 3.96 16.33
N VAL A 182 0.30 4.23 15.47
CA VAL A 182 0.32 5.39 14.59
C VAL A 182 -0.23 6.61 15.31
N VAL A 183 0.49 7.72 15.20
CA VAL A 183 0.06 9.05 15.62
C VAL A 183 -0.30 9.84 14.38
N THR A 184 -1.44 10.48 14.38
CA THR A 184 -1.92 11.27 13.23
C THR A 184 -1.08 12.53 13.03
N SER A 185 -1.16 13.16 11.87
CA SER A 185 -0.45 14.40 11.54
C SER A 185 -0.66 15.53 12.56
N ASN A 186 -1.78 15.54 13.26
CA ASN A 186 -2.09 16.48 14.34
C ASN A 186 -1.59 16.02 15.73
N ASN A 187 -0.63 15.11 15.78
CA ASN A 187 -0.12 14.50 17.02
C ASN A 187 -1.21 13.87 17.89
N LYS A 188 -2.36 13.52 17.33
CA LYS A 188 -3.44 12.88 18.05
C LYS A 188 -3.20 11.38 18.12
N LYS A 189 -2.99 10.86 19.30
CA LYS A 189 -2.90 9.42 19.53
C LYS A 189 -4.29 8.79 19.42
N VAL A 190 -4.42 7.78 18.57
CA VAL A 190 -5.61 6.94 18.51
C VAL A 190 -5.62 6.02 19.74
N SER A 191 -6.77 5.90 20.39
CA SER A 191 -6.91 5.06 21.57
C SER A 191 -6.83 3.58 21.22
N ASP A 192 -6.42 2.76 22.19
CA ASP A 192 -6.37 1.30 22.03
C ASP A 192 -7.77 0.73 21.73
N ALA A 193 -7.82 -0.28 20.90
CA ALA A 193 -9.03 -0.97 20.51
C ALA A 193 -9.20 -2.27 21.29
N LYS A 194 -10.31 -2.41 22.02
CA LYS A 194 -10.63 -3.61 22.82
C LYS A 194 -11.40 -4.65 22.00
N ASN A 195 -11.36 -5.90 22.44
CA ASN A 195 -12.06 -7.04 21.83
C ASN A 195 -11.73 -7.25 20.34
N VAL A 196 -10.50 -7.00 19.96
CA VAL A 196 -9.98 -7.27 18.62
C VAL A 196 -9.57 -8.74 18.54
N SER A 197 -10.00 -9.45 17.48
CA SER A 197 -9.64 -10.85 17.28
C SER A 197 -8.13 -11.07 17.25
N ASN A 198 -7.66 -12.12 17.91
CA ASN A 198 -6.25 -12.46 17.98
C ASN A 198 -5.61 -12.77 16.63
N ARG A 199 -6.41 -13.10 15.60
CA ARG A 199 -5.92 -13.24 14.21
C ARG A 199 -5.26 -11.97 13.65
N PHE A 200 -5.56 -10.81 14.22
CA PHE A 200 -5.01 -9.51 13.82
C PHE A 200 -3.87 -9.04 14.70
N MET A 201 -3.51 -9.82 15.74
CA MET A 201 -2.40 -9.49 16.63
C MET A 201 -1.07 -9.97 16.08
N ASN A 202 0.01 -9.34 16.52
CA ASN A 202 1.38 -9.72 16.20
C ASN A 202 1.68 -9.81 14.70
N ARG A 203 0.99 -9.02 13.86
CA ARG A 203 1.24 -8.95 12.42
C ARG A 203 2.35 -7.94 12.12
N GLU A 204 2.95 -8.06 10.95
CA GLU A 204 3.92 -7.09 10.47
C GLU A 204 3.34 -5.67 10.34
N PRO A 205 4.16 -4.60 10.43
CA PRO A 205 3.66 -3.21 10.37
C PRO A 205 2.84 -2.89 9.11
N ARG A 206 3.21 -3.45 7.95
CA ARG A 206 2.48 -3.26 6.69
C ARG A 206 1.03 -3.73 6.76
N PHE A 207 0.74 -4.78 7.52
CA PHE A 207 -0.63 -5.24 7.74
C PHE A 207 -1.49 -4.13 8.35
N TYR A 208 -1.03 -3.54 9.43
CA TYR A 208 -1.79 -2.51 10.15
C TYR A 208 -1.99 -1.23 9.36
N ASN A 209 -1.11 -0.93 8.42
CA ASN A 209 -1.21 0.25 7.56
C ASN A 209 -1.98 -0.04 6.26
N THR A 210 -2.30 -1.30 5.97
CA THR A 210 -3.01 -1.67 4.74
C THR A 210 -4.43 -2.15 5.02
N VAL A 211 -4.63 -2.88 6.12
CA VAL A 211 -5.91 -3.56 6.44
C VAL A 211 -6.57 -2.90 7.63
N PHE A 212 -7.81 -2.50 7.45
CA PHE A 212 -8.68 -2.06 8.52
C PHE A 212 -9.68 -3.16 8.87
N PHE A 213 -9.76 -3.53 10.15
CA PHE A 213 -10.45 -4.72 10.63
C PHE A 213 -11.45 -4.42 11.74
N GLN A 214 -12.29 -5.38 12.03
CA GLN A 214 -13.33 -5.36 13.08
C GLN A 214 -12.80 -4.86 14.42
N ASN A 215 -13.54 -3.97 15.06
CA ASN A 215 -13.26 -3.35 16.35
C ASN A 215 -12.05 -2.40 16.40
N ARG A 216 -11.32 -2.20 15.31
CA ARG A 216 -10.29 -1.17 15.25
C ARG A 216 -10.91 0.23 15.32
N ARG A 217 -10.19 1.20 15.87
CA ARG A 217 -10.66 2.58 15.94
C ARG A 217 -10.28 3.37 14.70
N TRP A 218 -11.24 4.17 14.24
CA TRP A 218 -10.98 5.07 13.13
C TRP A 218 -10.08 6.23 13.58
N HIS A 219 -9.01 6.48 12.84
CA HIS A 219 -7.97 7.43 13.26
C HIS A 219 -8.43 8.90 13.32
N VAL A 220 -9.49 9.29 12.62
CA VAL A 220 -10.02 10.66 12.62
C VAL A 220 -10.92 10.91 13.83
N SER A 221 -11.94 10.07 14.00
CA SER A 221 -12.97 10.25 15.04
C SER A 221 -12.65 9.53 16.35
N ASN A 222 -11.73 8.56 16.32
CA ASN A 222 -11.45 7.64 17.42
C ASN A 222 -12.64 6.71 17.77
N ASN A 223 -13.64 6.62 16.91
CA ASN A 223 -14.78 5.72 17.06
C ASN A 223 -14.37 4.27 16.78
N VAL A 224 -15.00 3.33 17.48
CA VAL A 224 -14.84 1.90 17.19
C VAL A 224 -15.63 1.57 15.92
N THR A 225 -14.96 0.95 14.95
CA THR A 225 -15.62 0.54 13.70
C THR A 225 -15.98 -0.94 13.76
N GLN A 226 -17.21 -1.26 13.42
CA GLN A 226 -17.77 -2.61 13.46
C GLN A 226 -18.42 -2.97 12.14
N PHE A 227 -18.20 -4.22 11.68
CA PHE A 227 -18.70 -4.74 10.40
C PHE A 227 -19.69 -5.91 10.58
N HIS A 228 -20.05 -6.25 11.81
CA HIS A 228 -21.02 -7.32 12.06
C HIS A 228 -22.47 -6.89 11.74
N LYS A 229 -23.36 -7.88 11.66
CA LYS A 229 -24.80 -7.65 11.50
C LYS A 229 -25.34 -6.76 12.61
N GLY A 230 -26.15 -5.77 12.26
CA GLY A 230 -26.68 -4.77 13.18
C GLY A 230 -25.74 -3.58 13.45
N SER A 231 -24.53 -3.57 12.87
CA SER A 231 -23.62 -2.42 12.99
C SER A 231 -23.88 -1.37 11.90
N PRO A 232 -23.39 -0.11 12.09
CA PRO A 232 -23.53 0.94 11.08
C PRO A 232 -22.86 0.61 9.73
N ASN A 233 -21.87 -0.31 9.71
CA ASN A 233 -21.19 -0.76 8.51
C ASN A 233 -21.71 -2.11 8.00
N GLU A 234 -22.88 -2.55 8.47
CA GLU A 234 -23.53 -3.75 7.98
C GLU A 234 -23.79 -3.68 6.48
N LEU A 235 -23.78 -4.85 5.85
CA LEU A 235 -24.20 -5.08 4.48
C LEU A 235 -25.57 -4.45 4.21
N SER A 236 -25.62 -3.36 3.44
CA SER A 236 -26.85 -2.65 3.12
C SER A 236 -26.78 -2.01 1.75
N GLY A 237 -27.66 -2.40 0.85
CA GLY A 237 -27.69 -1.90 -0.53
C GLY A 237 -26.46 -2.32 -1.33
N THR A 238 -25.83 -1.37 -2.03
CA THR A 238 -24.65 -1.61 -2.90
C THR A 238 -23.36 -1.04 -2.35
N ILE A 239 -23.38 -0.42 -1.18
CA ILE A 239 -22.24 0.33 -0.62
C ILE A 239 -21.81 -0.32 0.70
N TYR A 240 -20.91 -1.29 0.63
CA TYR A 240 -20.37 -2.02 1.77
C TYR A 240 -19.15 -2.83 1.38
N THR A 241 -18.33 -3.26 2.35
CA THR A 241 -17.29 -4.25 2.11
C THR A 241 -17.86 -5.66 2.16
N LEU A 242 -17.58 -6.47 1.12
CA LEU A 242 -18.01 -7.87 1.05
C LEU A 242 -17.25 -8.80 2.00
N THR A 243 -16.06 -8.41 2.42
CA THR A 243 -15.12 -9.28 3.15
C THR A 243 -15.04 -8.97 4.64
N GLY A 244 -15.67 -7.89 5.11
CA GLY A 244 -15.54 -7.43 6.50
C GLY A 244 -14.21 -6.75 6.81
N TYR A 245 -13.41 -6.48 5.77
CA TYR A 245 -12.17 -5.70 5.84
C TYR A 245 -12.26 -4.50 4.94
N MET A 246 -11.54 -3.43 5.28
CA MET A 246 -11.42 -2.26 4.42
C MET A 246 -9.95 -1.99 4.11
N LEU A 247 -9.71 -1.36 2.95
CA LEU A 247 -8.41 -0.83 2.61
C LEU A 247 -8.14 0.42 3.47
N TYR A 248 -6.99 0.43 4.15
CA TYR A 248 -6.58 1.52 5.04
C TYR A 248 -5.44 2.38 4.47
N LYS A 249 -4.58 1.79 3.65
CA LYS A 249 -3.34 2.37 3.13
C LYS A 249 -3.52 3.70 2.38
N SER A 250 -4.65 3.90 1.73
CA SER A 250 -4.93 5.08 0.90
C SER A 250 -5.94 6.01 1.56
N CYS A 251 -6.28 5.80 2.81
CA CYS A 251 -7.17 6.67 3.55
C CYS A 251 -6.40 7.91 3.98
N LEU A 252 -6.33 8.88 3.09
CA LEU A 252 -5.76 10.18 3.35
C LEU A 252 -6.62 10.88 4.40
N LEU A 253 -5.96 11.43 5.40
CA LEU A 253 -6.59 12.46 6.22
C LEU A 253 -6.92 13.63 5.30
N TYR A 254 -8.19 13.89 5.09
CA TYR A 254 -8.61 15.21 4.65
C TYR A 254 -8.29 16.17 5.82
N THR A 255 -7.12 16.75 5.78
CA THR A 255 -6.83 17.93 6.57
C THR A 255 -7.20 19.11 5.69
N SER A 256 -8.21 19.85 6.12
CA SER A 256 -8.59 21.16 5.55
C SER A 256 -7.46 22.19 5.56
N ASP A 257 -6.29 21.85 6.05
CA ASP A 257 -5.12 22.71 6.18
C ASP A 257 -4.12 22.61 5.01
N ALA A 258 -4.36 21.74 4.02
CA ALA A 258 -3.47 21.66 2.85
C ALA A 258 -3.85 22.61 1.71
N ALA A 259 -4.86 23.49 1.91
CA ALA A 259 -5.37 24.41 0.90
C ALA A 259 -5.04 25.89 1.17
N ASP A 260 -4.38 26.22 2.29
CA ASP A 260 -4.15 27.60 2.71
C ASP A 260 -2.66 28.00 2.85
N ASP A 261 -1.72 27.32 2.17
CA ASP A 261 -0.32 27.80 2.03
C ASP A 261 0.14 27.85 0.56
#